data_fc7520662218a3990e6ac9811715eb78
#
_entry.id   fc7520662218a3990e6ac9811715eb78
#
_cell.length_a   1.000
_cell.length_b   1.000
_cell.length_c   1.000
_cell.angle_alpha   90.00
_cell.angle_beta   90.00
_cell.angle_gamma   90.00
#
_symmetry.space_group_name_H-M   'P 1'
#
loop_
_entity.id
_entity.type
_entity.pdbx_description
1 polymer ?
#
loop_
_entity_poly.entity_id
_entity_poly.type
_entity_poly.pdbx_seq_one_letter_code
_entity_poly.pdbx_strand_id
1 'polypeptide(L)'
;METVPKEIVDHPSVRKIADRRGKEPGQTLLDISYHYTAMKDLRDWDKRGRPDITFITLLNLLESPLNLEDRLRIYVHTRNDLIITIDSRTKLPRNYTRFQGLIEQLFEIGKIPPHGKPLMTLWKGTLKDVVAQVKPSKTFFLTEKGKKTKSEDFGSKIVKEDSPLIVIGGFQRGEFSKQDLGMADEKVSLYKDPLDTWIVASMVTHDIEKALGII
;
A
#
# COMPACT_ATOMS: atom_id res chain seq x y z
N MET A 1 6.27 -0.96 -2.50
CA MET A 1 7.39 0.00 -2.30
C MET A 1 8.65 -0.74 -1.88
N GLU A 2 9.82 -0.22 -2.19
CA GLU A 2 11.14 -0.72 -1.81
C GLU A 2 12.18 0.37 -2.06
N THR A 3 13.34 0.29 -1.41
CA THR A 3 14.51 1.11 -1.80
C THR A 3 15.16 0.53 -3.06
N VAL A 4 16.02 1.32 -3.70
CA VAL A 4 16.78 0.85 -4.87
C VAL A 4 17.51 -0.44 -4.54
N PRO A 5 17.26 -1.53 -5.29
CA PRO A 5 17.89 -2.83 -5.05
C PRO A 5 19.36 -2.83 -5.46
N LYS A 6 20.15 -3.68 -4.81
CA LYS A 6 21.62 -3.76 -4.99
C LYS A 6 22.05 -3.98 -6.44
N GLU A 7 21.22 -4.70 -7.21
CA GLU A 7 21.50 -5.05 -8.60
C GLU A 7 21.63 -3.85 -9.54
N ILE A 8 21.04 -2.70 -9.15
CA ILE A 8 21.02 -1.50 -10.00
C ILE A 8 21.61 -0.24 -9.32
N VAL A 9 22.17 -0.35 -8.11
CA VAL A 9 22.74 0.82 -7.37
C VAL A 9 23.81 1.55 -8.17
N ASP A 10 24.56 0.82 -9.00
CA ASP A 10 25.67 1.37 -9.81
C ASP A 10 25.23 1.93 -11.17
N HIS A 11 23.95 1.78 -11.52
CA HIS A 11 23.47 2.30 -12.80
C HIS A 11 23.52 3.84 -12.84
N PRO A 12 23.98 4.46 -13.96
CA PRO A 12 24.17 5.91 -14.04
C PRO A 12 22.91 6.74 -13.70
N SER A 13 21.72 6.28 -14.09
CA SER A 13 20.47 6.98 -13.77
C SER A 13 20.16 6.95 -12.26
N VAL A 14 20.52 5.88 -11.57
CA VAL A 14 20.31 5.72 -10.13
C VAL A 14 21.27 6.64 -9.37
N ARG A 15 22.57 6.58 -9.68
CA ARG A 15 23.60 7.45 -9.08
C ARG A 15 23.26 8.92 -9.25
N LYS A 16 22.89 9.33 -10.47
CA LYS A 16 22.54 10.72 -10.78
C LYS A 16 21.40 11.25 -9.89
N ILE A 17 20.39 10.42 -9.59
CA ILE A 17 19.27 10.81 -8.72
C ILE A 17 19.69 10.84 -7.26
N ALA A 18 20.47 9.86 -6.81
CA ALA A 18 21.00 9.80 -5.46
C ALA A 18 21.88 11.03 -5.15
N ASP A 19 22.83 11.35 -6.03
CA ASP A 19 23.71 12.53 -5.93
C ASP A 19 22.90 13.83 -5.84
N ARG A 20 21.90 13.99 -6.72
CA ARG A 20 21.02 15.17 -6.72
C ARG A 20 20.26 15.33 -5.39
N ARG A 21 20.00 14.23 -4.69
CA ARG A 21 19.26 14.19 -3.42
C ARG A 21 20.20 14.15 -2.21
N GLY A 22 21.51 14.10 -2.41
CA GLY A 22 22.51 13.99 -1.35
C GLY A 22 22.39 12.70 -0.54
N LYS A 23 22.07 11.58 -1.20
CA LYS A 23 21.86 10.26 -0.57
C LYS A 23 22.68 9.17 -1.24
N GLU A 24 22.92 8.08 -0.50
CA GLU A 24 23.40 6.86 -1.11
C GLU A 24 22.32 6.21 -2.00
N PRO A 25 22.70 5.62 -3.16
CA PRO A 25 21.75 5.02 -4.08
C PRO A 25 20.76 4.05 -3.42
N GLY A 26 21.24 3.14 -2.57
CA GLY A 26 20.43 2.15 -1.86
C GLY A 26 19.51 2.72 -0.78
N GLN A 27 19.67 3.99 -0.40
CA GLN A 27 18.81 4.70 0.53
C GLN A 27 17.66 5.44 -0.17
N THR A 28 17.67 5.53 -1.50
CA THR A 28 16.61 6.17 -2.26
C THR A 28 15.49 5.18 -2.57
N LEU A 29 14.27 5.69 -2.64
CA LEU A 29 13.10 4.89 -3.00
C LEU A 29 13.15 4.55 -4.50
N LEU A 30 12.89 3.28 -4.84
CA LEU A 30 12.79 2.87 -6.23
C LEU A 30 11.53 3.50 -6.86
N ASP A 31 11.75 4.27 -7.93
CA ASP A 31 10.68 4.98 -8.64
C ASP A 31 10.92 4.87 -10.15
N ILE A 32 9.94 4.31 -10.85
CA ILE A 32 10.01 4.10 -12.30
C ILE A 32 10.19 5.41 -13.08
N SER A 33 9.70 6.53 -12.55
CA SER A 33 9.85 7.85 -13.17
C SER A 33 11.31 8.29 -13.31
N TYR A 34 12.17 7.76 -12.45
CA TYR A 34 13.61 8.09 -12.42
C TYR A 34 14.51 6.92 -12.82
N HIS A 35 14.08 5.69 -12.51
CA HIS A 35 14.92 4.50 -12.60
C HIS A 35 14.52 3.54 -13.72
N TYR A 36 13.61 3.95 -14.63
CA TYR A 36 13.06 3.10 -15.69
C TYR A 36 14.12 2.31 -16.47
N THR A 37 15.19 3.00 -16.90
CA THR A 37 16.27 2.37 -17.68
C THR A 37 17.04 1.32 -16.89
N ALA A 38 17.25 1.55 -15.58
CA ALA A 38 17.93 0.62 -14.68
C ALA A 38 17.04 -0.56 -14.30
N MET A 39 15.73 -0.38 -14.32
CA MET A 39 14.78 -1.38 -13.84
C MET A 39 14.50 -2.50 -14.85
N LYS A 40 14.77 -2.31 -16.14
CA LYS A 40 14.38 -3.25 -17.20
C LYS A 40 14.88 -4.68 -16.99
N ASP A 41 16.05 -4.84 -16.38
CA ASP A 41 16.67 -6.13 -16.12
C ASP A 41 16.30 -6.72 -14.75
N LEU A 42 15.49 -6.00 -13.96
CA LEU A 42 15.02 -6.51 -12.68
C LEU A 42 13.90 -7.51 -12.89
N ARG A 43 13.95 -8.59 -12.12
CA ARG A 43 12.83 -9.55 -12.07
C ARG A 43 11.54 -8.85 -11.66
N ASP A 44 10.43 -9.11 -12.38
CA ASP A 44 9.10 -8.52 -12.17
C ASP A 44 9.13 -6.97 -12.14
N TRP A 45 9.97 -6.35 -12.96
CA TRP A 45 10.15 -4.89 -12.99
C TRP A 45 8.84 -4.12 -13.20
N ASP A 46 7.89 -4.69 -13.92
CA ASP A 46 6.56 -4.15 -14.20
C ASP A 46 5.65 -4.06 -12.96
N LYS A 47 5.99 -4.77 -11.87
CA LYS A 47 5.32 -4.69 -10.56
C LYS A 47 6.06 -3.81 -9.55
N ARG A 48 7.15 -3.15 -9.96
CA ARG A 48 8.06 -2.42 -9.06
C ARG A 48 8.08 -0.93 -9.33
N GLY A 49 8.61 -0.16 -8.39
CA GLY A 49 8.92 1.25 -8.57
C GLY A 49 7.71 2.17 -8.76
N ARG A 50 6.59 1.87 -8.14
CA ARG A 50 5.38 2.71 -8.16
C ARG A 50 4.97 3.14 -6.73
N PRO A 51 5.83 3.90 -6.03
CA PRO A 51 5.49 4.44 -4.72
C PRO A 51 4.37 5.48 -4.75
N ASP A 52 4.12 6.09 -5.91
CA ASP A 52 3.01 7.00 -6.17
C ASP A 52 1.64 6.36 -5.97
N ILE A 53 1.46 5.08 -6.36
CA ILE A 53 0.22 4.34 -6.10
C ILE A 53 -0.07 4.31 -4.60
N THR A 54 0.91 3.92 -3.78
CA THR A 54 0.76 3.90 -2.33
C THR A 54 0.54 5.29 -1.76
N PHE A 55 1.25 6.30 -2.27
CA PHE A 55 1.11 7.70 -1.83
C PHE A 55 -0.33 8.19 -1.98
N ILE A 56 -0.89 8.09 -3.20
CA ILE A 56 -2.26 8.58 -3.47
C ILE A 56 -3.28 7.78 -2.66
N THR A 57 -3.11 6.46 -2.59
CA THR A 57 -4.01 5.58 -1.81
C THR A 57 -4.00 5.96 -0.33
N LEU A 58 -2.83 6.16 0.27
CA LEU A 58 -2.71 6.54 1.67
C LEU A 58 -3.26 7.94 1.96
N LEU A 59 -3.11 8.91 1.05
CA LEU A 59 -3.73 10.22 1.20
C LEU A 59 -5.26 10.09 1.28
N ASN A 60 -5.85 9.29 0.40
CA ASN A 60 -7.30 9.08 0.40
C ASN A 60 -7.78 8.37 1.69
N LEU A 61 -7.10 7.29 2.08
CA LEU A 61 -7.47 6.51 3.25
C LEU A 61 -7.32 7.29 4.57
N LEU A 62 -6.22 8.02 4.75
CA LEU A 62 -5.93 8.75 5.99
C LEU A 62 -6.81 9.99 6.21
N GLU A 63 -7.33 10.57 5.13
CA GLU A 63 -8.24 11.72 5.20
C GLU A 63 -9.72 11.30 5.09
N SER A 64 -10.02 9.99 4.96
CA SER A 64 -11.39 9.49 4.90
C SER A 64 -12.12 9.64 6.23
N PRO A 65 -13.44 9.91 6.23
CA PRO A 65 -14.26 9.93 7.45
C PRO A 65 -14.10 8.67 8.29
N LEU A 66 -14.01 7.49 7.65
CA LEU A 66 -13.79 6.20 8.33
C LEU A 66 -12.52 6.19 9.18
N ASN A 67 -11.42 6.76 8.66
CA ASN A 67 -10.17 6.89 9.40
C ASN A 67 -10.23 7.97 10.48
N LEU A 68 -10.89 9.10 10.19
CA LEU A 68 -11.02 10.21 11.15
C LEU A 68 -11.83 9.79 12.39
N GLU A 69 -12.73 8.83 12.25
CA GLU A 69 -13.46 8.20 13.36
C GLU A 69 -12.71 7.03 14.02
N ASP A 70 -11.42 6.83 13.70
CA ASP A 70 -10.56 5.75 14.22
C ASP A 70 -11.12 4.34 13.96
N ARG A 71 -11.85 4.16 12.87
CA ARG A 71 -12.48 2.90 12.45
C ARG A 71 -11.73 2.18 11.34
N LEU A 72 -10.56 2.69 10.94
CA LEU A 72 -9.71 2.12 9.89
C LEU A 72 -8.31 1.81 10.42
N ARG A 73 -7.81 0.60 10.15
CA ARG A 73 -6.42 0.22 10.37
C ARG A 73 -5.76 0.00 9.02
N ILE A 74 -4.59 0.60 8.81
CA ILE A 74 -3.91 0.57 7.52
C ILE A 74 -2.56 -0.13 7.66
N TYR A 75 -2.35 -1.12 6.78
CA TYR A 75 -1.09 -1.83 6.61
C TYR A 75 -0.65 -1.76 5.15
N VAL A 76 0.65 -1.62 4.91
CA VAL A 76 1.22 -1.74 3.57
C VAL A 76 2.21 -2.89 3.56
N HIS A 77 1.88 -3.97 2.86
CA HIS A 77 2.81 -5.07 2.60
C HIS A 77 3.66 -4.73 1.37
N THR A 78 4.97 -4.72 1.55
CA THR A 78 5.93 -4.41 0.50
C THR A 78 6.40 -5.68 -0.20
N ARG A 79 6.99 -5.54 -1.39
CA ARG A 79 7.53 -6.66 -2.17
C ARG A 79 8.59 -7.49 -1.40
N ASN A 80 9.36 -6.85 -0.53
CA ASN A 80 10.47 -7.49 0.18
C ASN A 80 10.07 -8.00 1.57
N ASP A 81 8.79 -8.35 1.74
CA ASP A 81 8.23 -8.85 3.00
C ASP A 81 8.53 -7.94 4.19
N LEU A 82 8.29 -6.64 3.95
CA LEU A 82 8.25 -5.63 5.00
C LEU A 82 6.83 -5.12 5.12
N ILE A 83 6.36 -4.95 6.35
CA ILE A 83 5.04 -4.38 6.65
C ILE A 83 5.22 -2.99 7.24
N ILE A 84 4.50 -2.03 6.67
CA ILE A 84 4.35 -0.71 7.27
C ILE A 84 3.00 -0.68 7.99
N THR A 85 3.03 -0.49 9.30
CA THR A 85 1.82 -0.21 10.10
C THR A 85 1.66 1.29 10.24
N ILE A 86 0.46 1.81 10.01
CA ILE A 86 0.17 3.24 9.97
C ILE A 86 -0.91 3.55 11.01
N ASP A 87 -0.60 4.46 11.95
CA ASP A 87 -1.54 4.96 12.95
C ASP A 87 -2.55 5.90 12.27
N SER A 88 -3.83 5.85 12.66
CA SER A 88 -4.91 6.67 12.09
C SER A 88 -4.65 8.17 12.16
N ARG A 89 -3.86 8.63 13.12
CA ARG A 89 -3.47 10.03 13.32
C ARG A 89 -2.33 10.52 12.42
N THR A 90 -1.79 9.64 11.57
CA THR A 90 -0.70 9.99 10.66
C THR A 90 -1.15 11.06 9.67
N LYS A 91 -0.37 12.13 9.57
CA LYS A 91 -0.56 13.17 8.56
C LYS A 91 0.57 13.09 7.54
N LEU A 92 0.25 12.68 6.32
CA LEU A 92 1.22 12.58 5.24
C LEU A 92 1.48 13.94 4.59
N PRO A 93 2.72 14.21 4.16
CA PRO A 93 2.99 15.34 3.30
C PRO A 93 2.20 15.22 2.00
N ARG A 94 1.49 16.28 1.59
CA ARG A 94 0.75 16.30 0.30
C ARG A 94 1.66 16.43 -0.92
N ASN A 95 2.93 16.73 -0.71
CA ASN A 95 3.94 16.79 -1.75
C ASN A 95 4.63 15.43 -1.90
N TYR A 96 4.63 14.87 -3.10
CA TYR A 96 5.19 13.55 -3.38
C TYR A 96 6.69 13.44 -3.03
N THR A 97 7.50 14.46 -3.32
CA THR A 97 8.93 14.42 -2.99
C THR A 97 9.17 14.38 -1.49
N ARG A 98 8.35 15.07 -0.70
CA ARG A 98 8.40 14.99 0.77
C ARG A 98 7.94 13.64 1.28
N PHE A 99 6.92 13.05 0.65
CA PHE A 99 6.49 11.68 0.95
C PHE A 99 7.62 10.68 0.67
N GLN A 100 8.30 10.78 -0.48
CA GLN A 100 9.47 9.94 -0.78
C GLN A 100 10.51 10.02 0.34
N GLY A 101 10.89 11.23 0.76
CA GLY A 101 11.84 11.43 1.86
C GLY A 101 11.40 10.83 3.18
N LEU A 102 10.10 10.92 3.51
CA LEU A 102 9.52 10.31 4.70
C LEU A 102 9.60 8.78 4.66
N ILE A 103 9.27 8.18 3.52
CA ILE A 103 9.34 6.72 3.36
C ILE A 103 10.79 6.22 3.36
N GLU A 104 11.71 6.94 2.74
CA GLU A 104 13.14 6.61 2.79
C GLU A 104 13.65 6.61 4.24
N GLN A 105 13.27 7.63 5.03
CA GLN A 105 13.59 7.69 6.46
C GLN A 105 12.96 6.51 7.23
N LEU A 106 11.73 6.13 6.88
CA LEU A 106 11.07 4.96 7.49
C LEU A 106 11.84 3.67 7.20
N PHE A 107 12.30 3.48 5.97
CA PHE A 107 13.11 2.30 5.60
C PHE A 107 14.46 2.28 6.29
N GLU A 108 15.06 3.43 6.59
CA GLU A 108 16.34 3.55 7.27
C GLU A 108 16.22 3.34 8.78
N ILE A 109 15.22 3.98 9.42
CA ILE A 109 15.12 4.04 10.90
C ILE A 109 14.13 3.00 11.45
N GLY A 110 13.19 2.52 10.63
CA GLY A 110 12.17 1.55 11.02
C GLY A 110 10.93 2.15 11.71
N LYS A 111 10.93 3.45 12.04
CA LYS A 111 9.78 4.13 12.67
C LYS A 111 9.78 5.64 12.42
N ILE A 112 8.61 6.23 12.38
CA ILE A 112 8.37 7.67 12.25
C ILE A 112 7.34 8.10 13.30
N PRO A 113 7.58 9.15 14.09
CA PRO A 113 8.87 9.84 14.24
C PRO A 113 9.92 8.94 14.91
N PRO A 114 11.22 9.26 14.78
CA PRO A 114 12.31 8.50 15.43
C PRO A 114 12.20 8.45 16.96
N HIS A 115 11.65 9.50 17.55
CA HIS A 115 11.47 9.65 19.00
C HIS A 115 9.98 9.76 19.36
N GLY A 116 9.62 9.28 20.55
CA GLY A 116 8.23 9.27 21.04
C GLY A 116 7.40 8.12 20.47
N LYS A 117 6.05 8.26 20.55
CA LYS A 117 5.12 7.25 20.05
C LYS A 117 5.12 7.28 18.51
N PRO A 118 5.48 6.18 17.85
CA PRO A 118 5.53 6.16 16.39
C PRO A 118 4.12 6.22 15.79
N LEU A 119 4.01 6.95 14.69
CA LEU A 119 2.83 6.99 13.83
C LEU A 119 2.95 6.02 12.66
N MET A 120 4.17 5.70 12.26
CA MET A 120 4.46 4.66 11.27
C MET A 120 5.56 3.75 11.79
N THR A 121 5.43 2.45 11.60
CA THR A 121 6.46 1.46 11.94
C THR A 121 6.68 0.50 10.78
N LEU A 122 7.93 0.12 10.58
CA LEU A 122 8.35 -0.86 9.60
C LEU A 122 8.85 -2.11 10.32
N TRP A 123 8.34 -3.28 9.94
CA TRP A 123 8.79 -4.55 10.49
C TRP A 123 8.83 -5.64 9.41
N LYS A 124 9.64 -6.66 9.63
CA LYS A 124 9.75 -7.78 8.70
C LYS A 124 8.56 -8.73 8.88
N GLY A 125 7.81 -8.95 7.82
CA GLY A 125 6.64 -9.82 7.84
C GLY A 125 5.97 -9.92 6.49
N THR A 126 5.16 -10.95 6.33
CA THR A 126 4.35 -11.25 5.14
C THR A 126 2.89 -10.85 5.39
N LEU A 127 2.04 -10.94 4.37
CA LEU A 127 0.61 -10.76 4.53
C LEU A 127 0.02 -11.79 5.52
N LYS A 128 0.58 -13.01 5.59
CA LYS A 128 0.18 -14.03 6.57
C LYS A 128 0.40 -13.57 8.01
N ASP A 129 1.49 -12.84 8.26
CA ASP A 129 1.78 -12.31 9.59
C ASP A 129 0.81 -11.20 9.97
N VAL A 130 0.39 -10.36 8.99
CA VAL A 130 -0.68 -9.37 9.20
C VAL A 130 -1.99 -10.07 9.54
N VAL A 131 -2.39 -11.09 8.79
CA VAL A 131 -3.60 -11.89 9.06
C VAL A 131 -3.55 -12.51 10.46
N ALA A 132 -2.41 -13.08 10.84
CA ALA A 132 -2.23 -13.69 12.17
C ALA A 132 -2.31 -12.65 13.30
N GLN A 133 -1.83 -11.43 13.08
CA GLN A 133 -1.89 -10.32 14.03
C GLN A 133 -3.28 -9.72 14.16
N VAL A 134 -3.94 -9.46 13.01
CA VAL A 134 -5.27 -8.81 12.95
C VAL A 134 -6.36 -9.77 13.36
N LYS A 135 -6.23 -11.06 13.05
CA LYS A 135 -7.24 -12.12 13.26
C LYS A 135 -8.60 -11.70 12.70
N PRO A 136 -8.67 -11.42 11.39
CA PRO A 136 -9.89 -10.91 10.80
C PRO A 136 -11.01 -11.94 10.89
N SER A 137 -12.27 -11.47 11.02
CA SER A 137 -13.45 -12.34 10.88
C SER A 137 -13.56 -12.89 9.46
N LYS A 138 -13.13 -12.11 8.48
CA LYS A 138 -13.11 -12.49 7.07
C LYS A 138 -12.11 -11.68 6.26
N THR A 139 -11.45 -12.33 5.29
CA THR A 139 -10.46 -11.73 4.39
C THR A 139 -11.00 -11.62 2.97
N PHE A 140 -11.06 -10.41 2.45
CA PHE A 140 -11.52 -10.10 1.10
C PHE A 140 -10.35 -9.63 0.24
N PHE A 141 -10.18 -10.24 -0.93
CA PHE A 141 -9.22 -9.78 -1.93
C PHE A 141 -9.96 -9.10 -3.07
N LEU A 142 -9.61 -7.84 -3.33
CA LEU A 142 -10.13 -7.10 -4.46
C LEU A 142 -9.26 -7.38 -5.69
N THR A 143 -9.81 -8.12 -6.64
CA THR A 143 -9.14 -8.57 -7.86
C THR A 143 -10.12 -8.63 -9.03
N GLU A 144 -9.64 -8.34 -10.23
CA GLU A 144 -10.44 -8.38 -11.47
C GLU A 144 -11.08 -9.78 -11.71
N LYS A 145 -10.43 -10.84 -11.24
CA LYS A 145 -10.90 -12.24 -11.37
C LYS A 145 -11.86 -12.67 -10.26
N GLY A 146 -12.21 -11.77 -9.38
CA GLY A 146 -13.15 -12.03 -8.29
C GLY A 146 -14.61 -12.09 -8.76
N LYS A 147 -15.51 -12.47 -7.84
CA LYS A 147 -16.95 -12.40 -8.05
C LYS A 147 -17.36 -10.96 -8.28
N LYS A 148 -18.02 -10.66 -9.40
CA LYS A 148 -18.54 -9.32 -9.69
C LYS A 148 -19.59 -8.94 -8.66
N THR A 149 -19.35 -7.82 -7.98
CA THR A 149 -20.17 -7.30 -6.90
C THR A 149 -20.26 -5.78 -7.06
N LYS A 150 -21.43 -5.21 -6.92
CA LYS A 150 -21.56 -3.75 -6.89
C LYS A 150 -20.84 -3.22 -5.63
N SER A 151 -20.21 -2.08 -5.75
CA SER A 151 -19.44 -1.47 -4.65
C SER A 151 -20.32 -1.21 -3.42
N GLU A 152 -21.54 -0.72 -3.60
CA GLU A 152 -22.52 -0.50 -2.52
C GLU A 152 -22.91 -1.81 -1.80
N ASP A 153 -23.13 -2.90 -2.57
CA ASP A 153 -23.44 -4.21 -2.00
C ASP A 153 -22.25 -4.76 -1.20
N PHE A 154 -21.01 -4.49 -1.68
CA PHE A 154 -19.80 -4.85 -0.98
C PHE A 154 -19.64 -4.06 0.32
N GLY A 155 -19.85 -2.73 0.31
CA GLY A 155 -19.85 -1.90 1.51
C GLY A 155 -20.86 -2.41 2.55
N SER A 156 -22.10 -2.68 2.13
CA SER A 156 -23.15 -3.24 2.97
C SER A 156 -22.83 -4.63 3.54
N LYS A 157 -21.98 -5.39 2.85
CA LYS A 157 -21.51 -6.69 3.32
C LYS A 157 -20.40 -6.54 4.36
N ILE A 158 -19.44 -5.64 4.13
CA ILE A 158 -18.30 -5.40 5.00
C ILE A 158 -18.75 -4.98 6.40
N VAL A 159 -19.74 -4.12 6.50
CA VAL A 159 -20.23 -3.61 7.80
C VAL A 159 -20.92 -4.67 8.68
N LYS A 160 -21.22 -5.84 8.12
CA LYS A 160 -21.77 -6.99 8.86
C LYS A 160 -20.69 -7.89 9.47
N GLU A 161 -19.45 -7.69 9.10
CA GLU A 161 -18.33 -8.43 9.61
C GLU A 161 -17.72 -7.71 10.83
N ASP A 162 -17.38 -8.44 11.88
CA ASP A 162 -16.83 -7.83 13.11
C ASP A 162 -15.48 -7.18 12.90
N SER A 163 -14.61 -7.82 12.11
CA SER A 163 -13.25 -7.33 11.82
C SER A 163 -12.79 -7.77 10.43
N PRO A 164 -13.35 -7.18 9.37
CA PRO A 164 -12.99 -7.56 8.01
C PRO A 164 -11.58 -7.08 7.64
N LEU A 165 -10.83 -7.90 6.89
CA LEU A 165 -9.59 -7.51 6.23
C LEU A 165 -9.83 -7.38 4.73
N ILE A 166 -9.56 -6.21 4.17
CA ILE A 166 -9.68 -5.94 2.74
C ILE A 166 -8.28 -5.78 2.16
N VAL A 167 -7.91 -6.61 1.21
CA VAL A 167 -6.61 -6.60 0.54
C VAL A 167 -6.76 -6.03 -0.87
N ILE A 168 -6.06 -4.94 -1.14
CA ILE A 168 -6.08 -4.23 -2.43
C ILE A 168 -4.68 -4.29 -3.03
N GLY A 169 -4.57 -4.64 -4.33
CA GLY A 169 -3.30 -4.68 -5.03
C GLY A 169 -2.69 -3.28 -5.21
N GLY A 170 -1.49 -3.06 -4.72
CA GLY A 170 -0.73 -1.80 -4.86
C GLY A 170 0.36 -1.86 -5.95
N PHE A 171 0.10 -2.55 -7.06
CA PHE A 171 1.02 -2.72 -8.18
C PHE A 171 0.37 -2.29 -9.50
N GLN A 172 1.19 -1.89 -10.46
CA GLN A 172 0.71 -1.35 -11.73
C GLN A 172 0.08 -2.42 -12.62
N ARG A 173 0.60 -3.63 -12.61
CA ARG A 173 0.17 -4.75 -13.47
C ARG A 173 0.29 -6.08 -12.75
N GLY A 174 -0.49 -7.06 -13.20
CA GLY A 174 -0.41 -8.43 -12.74
C GLY A 174 -1.44 -8.78 -11.67
N GLU A 175 -1.18 -9.82 -10.92
CA GLU A 175 -2.08 -10.40 -9.93
C GLU A 175 -1.32 -10.63 -8.63
N PHE A 176 -2.03 -10.83 -7.55
CA PHE A 176 -1.50 -11.32 -6.28
C PHE A 176 -0.77 -12.67 -6.47
N SER A 177 0.13 -12.98 -5.56
CA SER A 177 0.74 -14.31 -5.55
C SER A 177 -0.31 -15.40 -5.29
N LYS A 178 -0.04 -16.65 -5.75
CA LYS A 178 -0.92 -17.79 -5.43
C LYS A 178 -1.03 -18.01 -3.91
N GLN A 179 0.05 -17.76 -3.20
CA GLN A 179 0.10 -17.87 -1.74
C GLN A 179 -0.83 -16.85 -1.08
N ASP A 180 -0.78 -15.57 -1.50
CA ASP A 180 -1.64 -14.53 -0.95
C ASP A 180 -3.11 -14.83 -1.28
N LEU A 181 -3.42 -15.16 -2.53
CA LEU A 181 -4.78 -15.52 -2.95
C LEU A 181 -5.35 -16.74 -2.23
N GLY A 182 -4.50 -17.60 -1.69
CA GLY A 182 -4.89 -18.73 -0.86
C GLY A 182 -5.42 -18.34 0.53
N MET A 183 -5.18 -17.11 0.96
CA MET A 183 -5.68 -16.57 2.24
C MET A 183 -7.03 -15.85 2.10
N ALA A 184 -7.55 -15.72 0.88
CA ALA A 184 -8.82 -15.06 0.62
C ALA A 184 -9.99 -15.96 1.00
N ASP A 185 -10.86 -15.52 1.91
CA ASP A 185 -12.17 -16.11 2.10
C ASP A 185 -13.10 -15.76 0.93
N GLU A 186 -12.95 -14.55 0.39
CA GLU A 186 -13.64 -14.12 -0.82
C GLU A 186 -12.74 -13.30 -1.74
N LYS A 187 -12.95 -13.50 -3.06
CA LYS A 187 -12.35 -12.70 -4.12
C LYS A 187 -13.45 -11.90 -4.80
N VAL A 188 -13.31 -10.60 -4.83
CA VAL A 188 -14.35 -9.65 -5.27
C VAL A 188 -13.82 -8.76 -6.39
N SER A 189 -14.62 -8.55 -7.41
CA SER A 189 -14.39 -7.58 -8.48
C SER A 189 -15.48 -6.49 -8.42
N LEU A 190 -15.06 -5.24 -8.21
CA LEU A 190 -15.98 -4.11 -8.04
C LEU A 190 -16.38 -3.46 -9.37
N TYR A 191 -15.64 -3.74 -10.44
CA TYR A 191 -15.93 -3.17 -11.75
C TYR A 191 -15.54 -4.17 -12.85
N LYS A 192 -16.03 -3.92 -14.07
CA LYS A 192 -15.79 -4.79 -15.24
C LYS A 192 -14.34 -4.72 -15.76
N ASP A 193 -13.72 -3.55 -15.64
CA ASP A 193 -12.36 -3.26 -16.09
C ASP A 193 -11.43 -2.99 -14.89
N PRO A 194 -10.10 -3.10 -15.06
CA PRO A 194 -9.13 -2.74 -14.04
C PRO A 194 -9.31 -1.29 -13.57
N LEU A 195 -9.27 -1.08 -12.28
CA LEU A 195 -9.29 0.23 -11.66
C LEU A 195 -7.97 0.50 -10.92
N ASP A 196 -7.58 1.76 -10.88
CA ASP A 196 -6.45 2.18 -10.06
C ASP A 196 -6.70 1.92 -8.56
N THR A 197 -5.68 1.51 -7.84
CA THR A 197 -5.72 1.16 -6.42
C THR A 197 -6.40 2.23 -5.56
N TRP A 198 -6.09 3.51 -5.80
CA TRP A 198 -6.68 4.63 -5.04
C TRP A 198 -8.16 4.84 -5.36
N ILE A 199 -8.62 4.52 -6.57
CA ILE A 199 -10.04 4.57 -6.92
C ILE A 199 -10.78 3.46 -6.17
N VAL A 200 -10.25 2.23 -6.20
CA VAL A 200 -10.82 1.09 -5.46
C VAL A 200 -10.89 1.40 -3.96
N ALA A 201 -9.81 1.92 -3.39
CA ALA A 201 -9.77 2.30 -1.98
C ALA A 201 -10.82 3.36 -1.62
N SER A 202 -10.95 4.42 -2.46
CA SER A 202 -11.94 5.47 -2.24
C SER A 202 -13.38 4.97 -2.37
N MET A 203 -13.68 4.13 -3.36
CA MET A 203 -15.02 3.53 -3.53
C MET A 203 -15.39 2.69 -2.30
N VAL A 204 -14.49 1.81 -1.87
CA VAL A 204 -14.73 0.92 -0.74
C VAL A 204 -14.94 1.71 0.56
N THR A 205 -14.08 2.68 0.86
CA THR A 205 -14.24 3.50 2.07
C THR A 205 -15.54 4.28 2.03
N HIS A 206 -15.86 4.93 0.91
CA HIS A 206 -17.11 5.68 0.74
C HIS A 206 -18.35 4.82 0.97
N ASP A 207 -18.41 3.62 0.39
CA ASP A 207 -19.59 2.75 0.53
C ASP A 207 -19.70 2.14 1.94
N ILE A 208 -18.58 1.89 2.61
CA ILE A 208 -18.57 1.52 4.04
C ILE A 208 -19.08 2.69 4.90
N GLU A 209 -18.63 3.91 4.65
CA GLU A 209 -19.05 5.12 5.35
C GLU A 209 -20.56 5.35 5.21
N LYS A 210 -21.11 5.21 4.00
CA LYS A 210 -22.57 5.25 3.76
C LYS A 210 -23.29 4.16 4.54
N ALA A 211 -22.82 2.92 4.46
CA ALA A 211 -23.45 1.78 5.12
C ALA A 211 -23.42 1.87 6.65
N LEU A 212 -22.44 2.59 7.21
CA LEU A 212 -22.32 2.89 8.64
C LEU A 212 -23.08 4.16 9.06
N GLY A 213 -23.63 4.92 8.12
CA GLY A 213 -24.28 6.21 8.39
C GLY A 213 -23.33 7.31 8.87
N ILE A 214 -22.05 7.23 8.48
CA ILE A 214 -21.05 8.27 8.77
C ILE A 214 -21.24 9.47 7.84
N ILE A 215 -21.65 9.21 6.59
CA ILE A 215 -21.97 10.21 5.56
C ILE A 215 -23.30 9.90 4.90
#